data_57d68449131a1e382f4da7b7cef548af
#
_entry.id   57d68449131a1e382f4da7b7cef548af
#
_cell.length_a   1.000
_cell.length_b   1.000
_cell.length_c   1.000
_cell.angle_alpha   90.00
_cell.angle_beta   90.00
_cell.angle_gamma   90.00
#
_symmetry.space_group_name_H-M   'P 1'
#
loop_
_entity.id
_entity.type
_entity.pdbx_description
1 polymer ?
#
loop_
_entity_poly.entity_id
_entity_poly.type
_entity_poly.pdbx_seq_one_letter_code
_entity_poly.pdbx_strand_id
1 'polypeptide(L)'
;PQTELLSPLEANQLYHVGAYVNLGNYTCGVQHVGIHISVNPPPWTLPDGIVVGPQVYFTGGFLTDTLNWTVVEGYYLAQGGEQWLTLGNFELDANTPFYPPCASPFAYSYYYYDDVWVIPAEPCDELVLDLGDDVETCFEYTIDPGLEGYFFSWSTGSTDPTLTVTESGVYGLTITDSCRVGIDHIEVIILGNIP
;
A
#
# COMPACT_ATOMS: atom_id res chain seq x y z
N PRO A 1 -8.61 15.32 13.90
CA PRO A 1 -8.62 16.69 13.36
C PRO A 1 -9.15 16.72 11.93
N GLN A 2 -9.63 17.89 11.52
CA GLN A 2 -10.14 18.16 10.17
C GLN A 2 -9.48 19.42 9.63
N THR A 3 -9.18 19.44 8.35
CA THR A 3 -8.64 20.60 7.65
C THR A 3 -9.20 20.71 6.25
N GLU A 4 -9.35 21.92 5.76
CA GLU A 4 -9.70 22.21 4.38
C GLU A 4 -8.43 22.18 3.52
N LEU A 5 -8.50 21.57 2.34
CA LEU A 5 -7.42 21.57 1.35
C LEU A 5 -7.31 22.95 0.70
N LEU A 6 -6.13 23.28 0.22
CA LEU A 6 -5.88 24.57 -0.47
C LEU A 6 -6.70 24.73 -1.76
N SER A 7 -7.04 23.62 -2.40
CA SER A 7 -7.92 23.53 -3.56
C SER A 7 -8.68 22.20 -3.57
N PRO A 8 -9.88 22.16 -4.17
CA PRO A 8 -10.55 20.88 -4.40
C PRO A 8 -9.72 19.94 -5.25
N LEU A 9 -9.85 18.63 -5.00
CA LEU A 9 -9.18 17.62 -5.80
C LEU A 9 -9.85 17.52 -7.19
N GLU A 10 -9.04 17.18 -8.19
CA GLU A 10 -9.49 17.02 -9.58
C GLU A 10 -10.03 15.61 -9.81
N ALA A 11 -11.16 15.50 -10.53
CA ALA A 11 -11.77 14.21 -10.83
C ALA A 11 -10.85 13.32 -11.67
N ASN A 12 -10.78 12.03 -11.31
CA ASN A 12 -9.94 11.01 -11.96
C ASN A 12 -8.42 11.27 -11.84
N GLN A 13 -7.99 12.20 -11.01
CA GLN A 13 -6.59 12.37 -10.65
C GLN A 13 -6.27 11.44 -9.47
N LEU A 14 -5.17 10.70 -9.60
CA LEU A 14 -4.59 9.93 -8.50
C LEU A 14 -3.81 10.87 -7.58
N TYR A 15 -3.96 10.71 -6.27
CA TYR A 15 -3.22 11.47 -5.26
C TYR A 15 -2.49 10.51 -4.32
N HIS A 16 -1.26 10.84 -3.98
CA HIS A 16 -0.54 10.23 -2.87
C HIS A 16 -0.89 11.02 -1.61
N VAL A 17 -1.45 10.33 -0.64
CA VAL A 17 -2.00 10.94 0.59
C VAL A 17 -1.34 10.30 1.79
N GLY A 18 -0.95 11.11 2.76
CA GLY A 18 -0.37 10.56 3.97
C GLY A 18 -0.17 11.56 5.09
N ALA A 19 0.30 11.03 6.20
CA ALA A 19 0.68 11.79 7.39
C ALA A 19 1.69 11.00 8.22
N TYR A 20 2.53 11.69 8.96
CA TYR A 20 3.26 11.12 10.07
C TYR A 20 2.39 11.11 11.33
N VAL A 21 2.35 9.98 12.01
CA VAL A 21 1.51 9.76 13.20
C VAL A 21 2.37 9.23 14.35
N ASN A 22 2.16 9.76 15.55
CA ASN A 22 2.83 9.30 16.77
C ASN A 22 1.79 9.15 17.89
N LEU A 23 1.86 8.05 18.64
CA LEU A 23 0.99 7.84 19.78
C LEU A 23 1.45 8.70 20.97
N GLY A 24 0.53 9.43 21.56
CA GLY A 24 0.78 10.21 22.77
C GLY A 24 1.18 9.33 23.96
N ASN A 25 2.14 9.79 24.75
CA ASN A 25 2.58 9.09 25.96
C ASN A 25 1.41 8.83 26.91
N TYR A 26 1.42 7.66 27.55
CA TYR A 26 0.39 7.24 28.53
C TYR A 26 -1.01 7.05 27.95
N THR A 27 -1.15 6.88 26.65
CA THR A 27 -2.42 6.58 25.98
C THR A 27 -2.39 5.20 25.33
N CYS A 28 -3.51 4.75 24.80
CA CYS A 28 -3.66 3.41 24.26
C CYS A 28 -3.57 3.43 22.75
N GLY A 29 -2.79 2.52 22.16
CA GLY A 29 -2.80 2.33 20.72
C GLY A 29 -4.09 1.74 20.22
N VAL A 30 -4.60 2.20 19.10
CA VAL A 30 -5.77 1.64 18.42
C VAL A 30 -5.42 1.21 17.00
N GLN A 31 -6.31 0.44 16.39
CA GLN A 31 -6.26 0.08 14.97
C GLN A 31 -6.94 1.14 14.11
N HIS A 32 -6.78 1.03 12.80
CA HIS A 32 -7.50 1.79 11.77
C HIS A 32 -7.34 3.31 11.88
N VAL A 33 -6.20 3.76 12.42
CA VAL A 33 -5.84 5.18 12.31
C VAL A 33 -5.63 5.52 10.83
N GLY A 34 -6.34 6.52 10.33
CA GLY A 34 -6.37 6.78 8.90
C GLY A 34 -6.77 8.20 8.51
N ILE A 35 -7.02 8.34 7.23
CA ILE A 35 -7.32 9.59 6.54
C ILE A 35 -8.61 9.42 5.75
N HIS A 36 -9.56 10.29 5.98
CA HIS A 36 -10.81 10.40 5.21
C HIS A 36 -10.81 11.68 4.40
N ILE A 37 -11.14 11.55 3.12
CA ILE A 37 -11.19 12.65 2.16
C ILE A 37 -12.64 12.81 1.70
N SER A 38 -13.15 14.03 1.69
CA SER A 38 -14.57 14.30 1.39
C SER A 38 -14.82 15.67 0.81
N VAL A 39 -15.97 15.83 0.14
CA VAL A 39 -16.42 17.12 -0.39
C VAL A 39 -16.80 18.08 0.72
N ASN A 40 -17.44 17.58 1.79
CA ASN A 40 -17.84 18.36 2.95
C ASN A 40 -17.24 17.73 4.22
N PRO A 41 -16.95 18.52 5.25
CA PRO A 41 -16.44 17.97 6.48
C PRO A 41 -17.48 16.99 7.09
N PRO A 42 -17.08 15.73 7.40
CA PRO A 42 -17.99 14.81 8.03
C PRO A 42 -18.44 15.36 9.38
N PRO A 43 -19.74 15.26 9.71
CA PRO A 43 -20.26 15.82 10.94
C PRO A 43 -19.77 15.03 12.15
N TRP A 44 -19.47 15.76 13.22
CA TRP A 44 -19.26 15.15 14.53
C TRP A 44 -20.60 14.77 15.15
N THR A 45 -20.79 13.49 15.46
CA THR A 45 -21.99 12.97 16.09
C THR A 45 -21.70 12.46 17.51
N LEU A 46 -22.40 12.98 18.50
CA LEU A 46 -22.30 12.48 19.88
C LEU A 46 -23.20 11.24 20.06
N PRO A 47 -22.74 10.20 20.79
CA PRO A 47 -21.44 10.07 21.48
C PRO A 47 -20.30 9.54 20.60
N ASP A 48 -20.56 9.14 19.37
CA ASP A 48 -19.72 8.25 18.58
C ASP A 48 -18.60 8.95 17.79
N GLY A 49 -18.59 10.29 17.76
CA GLY A 49 -17.59 11.04 17.01
C GLY A 49 -17.86 11.08 15.50
N ILE A 50 -16.83 10.90 14.67
CA ILE A 50 -16.93 10.86 13.21
C ILE A 50 -16.83 9.41 12.76
N VAL A 51 -17.94 8.85 12.27
CA VAL A 51 -18.02 7.47 11.77
C VAL A 51 -18.18 7.49 10.27
N VAL A 52 -17.05 7.33 9.57
CA VAL A 52 -16.98 7.28 8.10
C VAL A 52 -15.89 6.26 7.69
N GLY A 53 -15.90 5.81 6.45
CA GLY A 53 -14.84 4.94 5.93
C GLY A 53 -13.61 5.77 5.55
N PRO A 54 -12.43 5.55 6.15
CA PRO A 54 -11.19 6.14 5.66
C PRO A 54 -10.80 5.53 4.32
N GLN A 55 -10.27 6.32 3.40
CA GLN A 55 -9.72 5.84 2.14
C GLN A 55 -8.27 5.37 2.28
N VAL A 56 -7.53 5.97 3.22
CA VAL A 56 -6.15 5.60 3.55
C VAL A 56 -6.07 5.32 5.04
N TYR A 57 -5.49 4.18 5.44
CA TYR A 57 -5.37 3.82 6.85
C TYR A 57 -4.16 2.92 7.11
N PHE A 58 -3.71 2.92 8.37
CA PHE A 58 -2.61 2.08 8.83
C PHE A 58 -3.00 0.60 8.82
N THR A 59 -2.27 -0.23 8.09
CA THR A 59 -2.53 -1.68 7.94
C THR A 59 -1.68 -2.55 8.87
N GLY A 60 -0.75 -1.96 9.63
CA GLY A 60 0.16 -2.65 10.54
C GLY A 60 -0.46 -3.10 11.87
N GLY A 61 -1.79 -3.09 11.99
CA GLY A 61 -2.49 -3.45 13.22
C GLY A 61 -2.63 -2.28 14.20
N PHE A 62 -2.16 -2.43 15.44
CA PHE A 62 -2.20 -1.35 16.43
C PHE A 62 -1.06 -0.35 16.22
N LEU A 63 -1.39 0.93 16.11
CA LEU A 63 -0.39 2.00 16.08
C LEU A 63 0.01 2.35 17.51
N THR A 64 1.19 1.90 17.93
CA THR A 64 1.63 1.93 19.34
C THR A 64 2.93 2.69 19.59
N ASP A 65 3.60 3.17 18.54
CA ASP A 65 4.90 3.85 18.69
C ASP A 65 4.71 5.25 19.31
N THR A 66 5.34 5.44 20.48
CA THR A 66 5.35 6.72 21.20
C THR A 66 6.69 7.46 21.07
N LEU A 67 7.69 6.84 20.41
CA LEU A 67 9.03 7.38 20.30
C LEU A 67 9.34 7.87 18.88
N ASN A 68 8.85 7.13 17.88
CA ASN A 68 9.09 7.42 16.48
C ASN A 68 7.78 7.76 15.76
N TRP A 69 7.92 8.50 14.69
CA TRP A 69 6.81 8.78 13.79
C TRP A 69 6.56 7.58 12.87
N THR A 70 5.32 7.16 12.78
CA THR A 70 4.86 6.10 11.86
C THR A 70 4.19 6.76 10.67
N VAL A 71 4.55 6.34 9.46
CA VAL A 71 3.89 6.81 8.23
C VAL A 71 2.57 6.07 8.06
N VAL A 72 1.51 6.84 7.81
CA VAL A 72 0.20 6.35 7.37
C VAL A 72 -0.05 6.96 6.00
N GLU A 73 0.05 6.17 4.95
CA GLU A 73 0.00 6.67 3.57
C GLU A 73 -0.69 5.68 2.62
N GLY A 74 -1.12 6.19 1.48
CA GLY A 74 -1.72 5.40 0.41
C GLY A 74 -2.09 6.27 -0.79
N TYR A 75 -2.70 5.63 -1.78
CA TYR A 75 -3.16 6.31 -2.98
C TYR A 75 -4.68 6.43 -2.99
N TYR A 76 -5.15 7.58 -3.43
CA TYR A 76 -6.57 7.90 -3.56
C TYR A 76 -6.88 8.42 -4.96
N LEU A 77 -7.80 7.76 -5.66
CA LEU A 77 -8.33 8.25 -6.94
C LEU A 77 -9.51 9.18 -6.66
N ALA A 78 -9.31 10.47 -6.89
CA ALA A 78 -10.30 11.49 -6.58
C ALA A 78 -11.53 11.39 -7.49
N GLN A 79 -12.71 11.63 -6.92
CA GLN A 79 -13.98 11.70 -7.65
C GLN A 79 -14.24 13.11 -8.19
N GLY A 80 -13.53 14.09 -7.62
CA GLY A 80 -13.61 15.51 -7.95
C GLY A 80 -14.45 16.33 -6.99
N GLY A 81 -13.86 17.43 -6.54
CA GLY A 81 -14.49 18.36 -5.62
C GLY A 81 -14.28 18.06 -4.15
N GLU A 82 -13.54 17.02 -3.79
CA GLU A 82 -13.14 16.78 -2.41
C GLU A 82 -12.24 17.89 -1.92
N GLN A 83 -12.59 18.46 -0.80
CA GLN A 83 -11.93 19.63 -0.24
C GLN A 83 -11.60 19.50 1.26
N TRP A 84 -12.03 18.42 1.89
CA TRP A 84 -11.80 18.18 3.30
C TRP A 84 -10.99 16.93 3.55
N LEU A 85 -10.04 17.04 4.47
CA LEU A 85 -9.25 15.95 4.99
C LEU A 85 -9.51 15.81 6.49
N THR A 86 -9.82 14.60 6.91
CA THR A 86 -10.07 14.26 8.31
C THR A 86 -9.12 13.14 8.72
N LEU A 87 -8.45 13.31 9.86
CA LEU A 87 -7.51 12.35 10.44
C LEU A 87 -8.12 11.76 11.72
N GLY A 88 -8.08 10.45 11.86
CA GLY A 88 -8.60 9.77 13.07
C GLY A 88 -8.74 8.27 12.92
N ASN A 89 -9.37 7.70 13.94
CA ASN A 89 -9.93 6.36 13.90
C ASN A 89 -11.41 6.50 13.56
N PHE A 90 -11.95 6.07 12.55
CA PHE A 90 -13.31 6.33 12.07
C PHE A 90 -14.32 5.27 12.51
N GLU A 91 -14.05 4.57 13.59
CA GLU A 91 -14.92 3.55 14.15
C GLU A 91 -15.66 4.02 15.41
N LEU A 92 -16.75 3.35 15.72
CA LEU A 92 -17.45 3.52 16.99
C LEU A 92 -16.53 3.15 18.16
N ASP A 93 -16.58 3.89 19.26
CA ASP A 93 -15.78 3.58 20.46
C ASP A 93 -16.02 2.14 20.95
N ALA A 94 -17.23 1.63 20.82
CA ALA A 94 -17.58 0.25 21.18
C ALA A 94 -16.89 -0.82 20.32
N ASN A 95 -16.46 -0.46 19.11
CA ASN A 95 -15.82 -1.35 18.13
C ASN A 95 -14.32 -1.13 18.02
N THR A 96 -13.78 -0.10 18.68
CA THR A 96 -12.36 0.24 18.64
C THR A 96 -11.59 -0.57 19.67
N PRO A 97 -10.82 -1.59 19.27
CA PRO A 97 -9.98 -2.33 20.21
C PRO A 97 -8.76 -1.51 20.60
N PHE A 98 -8.41 -1.58 21.89
CA PHE A 98 -7.16 -1.02 22.40
C PHE A 98 -6.06 -2.06 22.49
N TYR A 99 -4.83 -1.65 22.21
CA TYR A 99 -3.66 -2.51 22.40
C TYR A 99 -3.50 -2.87 23.89
N PRO A 100 -3.51 -4.16 24.28
CA PRO A 100 -3.28 -4.61 25.64
C PRO A 100 -1.77 -4.78 25.96
N PRO A 101 -1.32 -4.47 27.20
CA PRO A 101 -2.08 -3.87 28.27
C PRO A 101 -2.11 -2.34 28.15
N CYS A 102 -3.29 -1.79 27.98
CA CYS A 102 -3.45 -0.34 28.11
C CYS A 102 -3.33 0.03 29.58
N ALA A 103 -2.21 0.62 30.00
CA ALA A 103 -1.93 0.98 31.38
C ALA A 103 -2.68 2.24 31.88
N SER A 104 -3.42 2.89 30.98
CA SER A 104 -4.19 4.08 31.34
C SER A 104 -5.42 3.68 32.16
N PRO A 105 -5.69 4.31 33.30
CA PRO A 105 -6.92 4.10 34.07
C PRO A 105 -8.17 4.55 33.29
N PHE A 106 -7.98 5.34 32.24
CA PHE A 106 -8.99 5.75 31.30
C PHE A 106 -8.57 5.28 29.91
N ALA A 107 -9.26 4.30 29.34
CA ALA A 107 -8.99 3.80 27.99
C ALA A 107 -9.32 4.91 26.97
N TYR A 108 -8.32 5.65 26.57
CA TYR A 108 -8.40 6.66 25.51
C TYR A 108 -7.14 6.62 24.66
N SER A 109 -7.27 7.03 23.39
CA SER A 109 -6.17 7.20 22.45
C SER A 109 -5.99 8.67 22.15
N TYR A 110 -4.73 9.07 22.00
CA TYR A 110 -4.36 10.40 21.53
C TYR A 110 -3.18 10.30 20.60
N TYR A 111 -3.35 10.83 19.38
CA TYR A 111 -2.32 10.83 18.36
C TYR A 111 -1.92 12.22 17.98
N TYR A 112 -0.62 12.40 17.80
CA TYR A 112 -0.04 13.55 17.12
C TYR A 112 0.03 13.24 15.63
N TYR A 113 -0.25 14.26 14.81
CA TYR A 113 -0.12 14.20 13.35
C TYR A 113 0.79 15.32 12.90
N ASP A 114 1.68 15.04 11.96
CA ASP A 114 2.61 15.96 11.38
C ASP A 114 2.80 15.70 9.89
N ASP A 115 3.35 16.66 9.16
CA ASP A 115 3.70 16.58 7.74
C ASP A 115 2.59 15.90 6.90
N VAL A 116 1.35 16.38 7.02
CA VAL A 116 0.21 15.87 6.26
C VAL A 116 0.32 16.31 4.81
N TRP A 117 0.20 15.34 3.88
CA TRP A 117 0.27 15.66 2.44
C TRP A 117 -0.89 15.08 1.64
N VAL A 118 -1.29 15.79 0.60
CA VAL A 118 -2.14 15.35 -0.50
C VAL A 118 -1.52 15.91 -1.76
N ILE A 119 -0.77 15.11 -2.47
CA ILE A 119 -0.01 15.52 -3.65
C ILE A 119 -0.46 14.74 -4.89
N PRO A 120 -0.63 15.39 -6.06
CA PRO A 120 -0.89 14.66 -7.29
C PRO A 120 0.16 13.58 -7.49
N ALA A 121 -0.30 12.37 -7.74
CA ALA A 121 0.55 11.26 -8.17
C ALA A 121 0.35 11.08 -9.67
N GLU A 122 1.44 10.85 -10.39
CA GLU A 122 1.32 10.41 -11.77
C GLU A 122 0.62 9.04 -11.76
N PRO A 123 -0.30 8.78 -12.70
CA PRO A 123 -0.79 7.43 -12.89
C PRO A 123 0.41 6.52 -13.11
N CYS A 124 0.39 5.36 -12.48
CA CYS A 124 1.46 4.39 -12.68
C CYS A 124 1.56 4.09 -14.17
N ASP A 125 2.70 4.42 -14.77
CA ASP A 125 2.97 4.04 -16.15
C ASP A 125 2.83 2.52 -16.29
N GLU A 126 2.39 2.06 -17.45
CA GLU A 126 2.33 0.62 -17.73
C GLU A 126 3.72 0.01 -17.55
N LEU A 127 3.82 -1.02 -16.72
CA LEU A 127 5.07 -1.75 -16.54
C LEU A 127 5.18 -2.81 -17.65
N VAL A 128 5.94 -2.48 -18.67
CA VAL A 128 6.24 -3.44 -19.75
C VAL A 128 7.32 -4.38 -19.25
N LEU A 129 6.96 -5.66 -19.11
CA LEU A 129 7.92 -6.75 -18.90
C LEU A 129 8.15 -7.45 -20.22
N ASP A 130 9.42 -7.68 -20.56
CA ASP A 130 9.84 -8.40 -21.75
C ASP A 130 10.94 -9.39 -21.35
N LEU A 131 10.63 -10.69 -21.41
CA LEU A 131 11.57 -11.79 -21.14
C LEU A 131 12.39 -12.18 -22.36
N GLY A 132 12.18 -11.49 -23.49
CA GLY A 132 12.85 -11.77 -24.76
C GLY A 132 12.16 -12.89 -25.55
N ASP A 133 12.82 -13.25 -26.65
CA ASP A 133 12.35 -14.31 -27.56
C ASP A 133 12.44 -15.71 -26.92
N ASP A 134 11.60 -16.63 -27.38
CA ASP A 134 11.65 -18.06 -26.99
C ASP A 134 13.03 -18.67 -27.28
N VAL A 135 13.47 -19.56 -26.40
CA VAL A 135 14.83 -20.08 -26.38
C VAL A 135 14.86 -21.57 -26.64
N GLU A 136 15.76 -21.98 -27.54
CA GLU A 136 16.10 -23.38 -27.77
C GLU A 136 17.57 -23.61 -27.36
N THR A 137 17.81 -24.54 -26.45
CA THR A 137 19.16 -24.80 -25.88
C THR A 137 19.38 -26.30 -25.65
N CYS A 138 20.64 -26.72 -25.55
CA CYS A 138 20.99 -28.10 -25.21
C CYS A 138 21.15 -28.33 -23.69
N PHE A 139 21.24 -27.28 -22.92
CA PHE A 139 21.54 -27.31 -21.49
C PHE A 139 20.51 -26.50 -20.69
N GLU A 140 20.69 -26.46 -19.37
CA GLU A 140 19.96 -25.55 -18.52
C GLU A 140 20.03 -24.11 -19.04
N TYR A 141 18.97 -23.35 -18.79
CA TYR A 141 18.87 -21.97 -19.19
C TYR A 141 18.47 -21.10 -18.00
N THR A 142 19.13 -19.96 -17.84
CA THR A 142 18.75 -18.98 -16.81
C THR A 142 18.02 -17.83 -17.47
N ILE A 143 16.76 -17.67 -17.09
CA ILE A 143 15.92 -16.54 -17.48
C ILE A 143 16.26 -15.40 -16.54
N ASP A 144 16.79 -14.31 -17.10
CA ASP A 144 17.17 -13.10 -16.36
C ASP A 144 16.45 -11.89 -16.99
N PRO A 145 15.45 -11.33 -16.35
CA PRO A 145 14.76 -10.14 -16.85
C PRO A 145 15.61 -8.86 -16.74
N GLY A 146 16.76 -8.90 -16.07
CA GLY A 146 17.64 -7.74 -15.91
C GLY A 146 17.05 -6.62 -15.05
N LEU A 147 16.13 -6.93 -14.16
CA LEU A 147 15.36 -5.95 -13.36
C LEU A 147 15.74 -6.03 -11.88
N GLU A 148 15.78 -4.87 -11.24
CA GLU A 148 16.01 -4.75 -9.79
C GLU A 148 14.90 -3.91 -9.13
N GLY A 149 14.63 -4.16 -7.85
CA GLY A 149 13.68 -3.35 -7.07
C GLY A 149 12.21 -3.74 -7.23
N TYR A 150 11.92 -4.89 -7.83
CA TYR A 150 10.58 -5.45 -7.98
C TYR A 150 10.39 -6.68 -7.09
N PHE A 151 9.13 -7.01 -6.82
CA PHE A 151 8.75 -8.34 -6.32
C PHE A 151 8.55 -9.27 -7.50
N PHE A 152 9.20 -10.43 -7.47
CA PHE A 152 9.15 -11.44 -8.53
C PHE A 152 8.24 -12.59 -8.12
N SER A 153 7.44 -13.09 -9.05
CA SER A 153 6.60 -14.28 -8.88
C SER A 153 6.57 -15.10 -10.17
N TRP A 154 7.34 -16.17 -10.18
CA TRP A 154 7.40 -17.11 -11.31
C TRP A 154 6.27 -18.12 -11.28
N SER A 155 5.86 -18.62 -12.44
CA SER A 155 4.87 -19.70 -12.58
C SER A 155 5.27 -20.99 -11.87
N THR A 156 6.55 -21.18 -11.59
CA THR A 156 7.12 -22.30 -10.82
C THR A 156 6.95 -22.13 -9.31
N GLY A 157 6.56 -20.96 -8.83
CA GLY A 157 6.49 -20.60 -7.42
C GLY A 157 7.76 -19.96 -6.87
N SER A 158 8.84 -19.80 -7.67
CA SER A 158 10.03 -19.04 -7.26
C SER A 158 9.72 -17.54 -7.15
N THR A 159 10.43 -16.87 -6.24
CA THR A 159 10.42 -15.41 -6.05
C THR A 159 11.80 -14.78 -6.26
N ASP A 160 12.74 -15.54 -6.79
CA ASP A 160 14.09 -15.06 -7.07
C ASP A 160 14.08 -14.12 -8.28
N PRO A 161 15.02 -13.17 -8.39
CA PRO A 161 15.12 -12.26 -9.52
C PRO A 161 15.36 -12.97 -10.86
N THR A 162 15.99 -14.15 -10.83
CA THR A 162 16.27 -14.98 -12.01
C THR A 162 15.71 -16.38 -11.82
N LEU A 163 15.43 -17.10 -12.89
CA LEU A 163 14.96 -18.48 -12.87
C LEU A 163 15.84 -19.38 -13.74
N THR A 164 16.53 -20.36 -13.13
CA THR A 164 17.23 -21.41 -13.88
C THR A 164 16.32 -22.60 -14.09
N VAL A 165 16.15 -23.01 -15.34
CA VAL A 165 15.28 -24.09 -15.77
C VAL A 165 16.09 -25.21 -16.44
N THR A 166 15.70 -26.46 -16.17
CA THR A 166 16.36 -27.68 -16.66
C THR A 166 15.42 -28.54 -17.51
N GLU A 167 14.16 -28.14 -17.64
CA GLU A 167 13.13 -28.83 -18.40
C GLU A 167 12.50 -27.88 -19.42
N SER A 168 12.05 -28.44 -20.55
CA SER A 168 11.30 -27.65 -21.54
C SER A 168 9.94 -27.24 -20.98
N GLY A 169 9.54 -26.00 -21.22
CA GLY A 169 8.25 -25.50 -20.75
C GLY A 169 8.05 -24.02 -21.03
N VAL A 170 6.86 -23.52 -20.69
CA VAL A 170 6.52 -22.10 -20.71
C VAL A 170 6.65 -21.56 -19.29
N TYR A 171 7.47 -20.58 -19.12
CA TYR A 171 7.79 -19.94 -17.85
C TYR A 171 7.25 -18.51 -17.82
N GLY A 172 6.27 -18.28 -16.96
CA GLY A 172 5.68 -16.96 -16.77
C GLY A 172 6.30 -16.25 -15.59
N LEU A 173 6.49 -14.95 -15.73
CA LEU A 173 6.90 -14.06 -14.65
C LEU A 173 5.86 -12.96 -14.47
N THR A 174 5.50 -12.72 -13.22
CA THR A 174 4.81 -11.52 -12.78
C THR A 174 5.77 -10.71 -11.92
N ILE A 175 5.96 -9.45 -12.26
CA ILE A 175 6.69 -8.49 -11.43
C ILE A 175 5.74 -7.44 -10.91
N THR A 176 5.96 -7.01 -9.66
CA THR A 176 5.17 -5.95 -9.04
C THR A 176 6.07 -4.96 -8.31
N ASP A 177 5.66 -3.71 -8.30
CA ASP A 177 6.19 -2.71 -7.39
C ASP A 177 5.04 -2.09 -6.57
N SER A 178 5.23 -0.91 -5.99
CA SER A 178 4.22 -0.25 -5.16
C SER A 178 2.91 0.05 -5.89
N CYS A 179 2.90 0.10 -7.23
CA CYS A 179 1.72 0.51 -7.99
C CYS A 179 1.53 -0.19 -9.34
N ARG A 180 2.55 -0.91 -9.86
CA ARG A 180 2.54 -1.48 -11.21
C ARG A 180 2.66 -2.99 -11.18
N VAL A 181 2.09 -3.63 -12.19
CA VAL A 181 2.19 -5.08 -12.44
C VAL A 181 2.63 -5.28 -13.89
N GLY A 182 3.71 -6.01 -14.09
CA GLY A 182 4.16 -6.47 -15.41
C GLY A 182 4.05 -8.00 -15.49
N ILE A 183 3.59 -8.52 -16.61
CA ILE A 183 3.43 -9.96 -16.82
C ILE A 183 3.98 -10.29 -18.20
N ASP A 184 4.81 -11.34 -18.26
CA ASP A 184 5.26 -11.91 -19.52
C ASP A 184 5.57 -13.39 -19.35
N HIS A 185 5.82 -14.10 -20.46
CA HIS A 185 6.18 -15.51 -20.49
C HIS A 185 7.19 -15.76 -21.62
N ILE A 186 8.01 -16.78 -21.43
CA ILE A 186 9.00 -17.25 -22.38
C ILE A 186 8.90 -18.77 -22.50
N GLU A 187 8.95 -19.31 -23.73
CA GLU A 187 9.09 -20.75 -23.95
C GLU A 187 10.58 -21.12 -24.01
N VAL A 188 10.95 -22.13 -23.22
CA VAL A 188 12.31 -22.68 -23.24
C VAL A 188 12.21 -24.14 -23.67
N ILE A 189 12.91 -24.48 -24.75
CA ILE A 189 13.02 -25.85 -25.27
C ILE A 189 14.42 -26.36 -24.98
N ILE A 190 14.52 -27.43 -24.17
CA ILE A 190 15.78 -28.09 -23.85
C ILE A 190 15.87 -29.39 -24.64
N LEU A 191 16.78 -29.42 -25.62
CA LEU A 191 16.91 -30.54 -26.58
C LEU A 191 17.56 -31.77 -25.98
N GLY A 192 18.20 -31.65 -24.81
CA GLY A 192 18.97 -32.74 -24.21
C GLY A 192 20.25 -33.03 -24.99
N ASN A 193 21.14 -33.84 -24.41
CA ASN A 193 22.32 -34.35 -25.13
C ASN A 193 21.84 -35.37 -26.19
N ILE A 194 21.96 -34.98 -27.46
CA ILE A 194 21.93 -35.98 -28.53
C ILE A 194 23.25 -36.75 -28.42
N PRO A 195 23.26 -38.08 -28.23
CA PRO A 195 24.48 -38.85 -28.05
C PRO A 195 25.31 -38.94 -29.34
#